data_1e2b3a3903b4ba66641b67da554962a1
#
_entry.id   1e2b3a3903b4ba66641b67da554962a1
#
_cell.length_a   1.000
_cell.length_b   1.000
_cell.length_c   1.000
_cell.angle_alpha   90.00
_cell.angle_beta   90.00
_cell.angle_gamma   90.00
#
_symmetry.space_group_name_H-M   'P 1'
#
loop_
_entity.id
_entity.type
_entity.pdbx_description
1 polymer ?
#
loop_
_entity_poly.entity_id
_entity_poly.type
_entity_poly.pdbx_seq_one_letter_code
_entity_poly.pdbx_strand_id
1 'polypeptide(L)'
;MGTGLRSSLSYHRRLFLLLLAFSWALVACFIVFQYGREKQFKAERLDTRLQLFNLRMLDALADGATPEEFIAARDEPFGDLRVTVIDAAGRVTFDNSAGSLPETNHLDRPEVAEALARGTGFTIRRHSESTDLYYFYSAMSDGGVVVRSAVPYSITLREVLAADREFLWFMLGVTLLMSVAGYFA
;
A
#
# COMPACT_ATOMS: atom_id res chain seq x y z
N MET A 1 -23.96 20.67 55.80
CA MET A 1 -24.04 21.75 54.84
C MET A 1 -22.74 21.82 54.04
N GLY A 2 -22.68 21.17 52.91
CA GLY A 2 -21.50 21.15 52.04
C GLY A 2 -21.86 21.91 50.73
N THR A 3 -21.48 23.17 50.67
CA THR A 3 -21.61 23.98 49.48
C THR A 3 -20.52 23.57 48.46
N GLY A 4 -20.94 22.84 47.43
CA GLY A 4 -20.06 22.51 46.31
C GLY A 4 -19.63 23.79 45.59
N LEU A 5 -18.36 24.11 45.69
CA LEU A 5 -17.70 25.09 44.80
C LEU A 5 -17.71 24.58 43.39
N ARG A 6 -18.78 24.83 42.65
CA ARG A 6 -18.74 24.85 41.18
C ARG A 6 -17.99 26.11 40.80
N SER A 7 -16.67 26.03 40.59
CA SER A 7 -15.91 27.09 39.94
C SER A 7 -16.44 27.25 38.52
N SER A 8 -17.30 28.26 38.33
CA SER A 8 -17.73 28.63 36.98
C SER A 8 -16.50 29.22 36.27
N LEU A 9 -15.87 28.43 35.37
CA LEU A 9 -14.87 28.96 34.50
C LEU A 9 -15.40 30.23 33.82
N SER A 10 -14.59 31.30 33.79
CA SER A 10 -14.96 32.54 33.11
C SER A 10 -15.31 32.23 31.63
N TYR A 11 -16.20 33.01 31.04
CA TYR A 11 -16.64 32.85 29.65
C TYR A 11 -15.45 32.71 28.67
N HIS A 12 -14.42 33.54 28.84
CA HIS A 12 -13.20 33.49 28.03
C HIS A 12 -12.44 32.15 28.13
N ARG A 13 -12.33 31.57 29.33
CA ARG A 13 -11.71 30.25 29.50
C ARG A 13 -12.51 29.12 28.86
N ARG A 14 -13.84 29.19 28.92
CA ARG A 14 -14.70 28.20 28.23
C ARG A 14 -14.55 28.28 26.73
N LEU A 15 -14.58 29.50 26.17
CA LEU A 15 -14.37 29.73 24.74
C LEU A 15 -13.01 29.24 24.27
N PHE A 16 -11.93 29.57 25.04
CA PHE A 16 -10.58 29.10 24.75
C PHE A 16 -10.50 27.56 24.74
N LEU A 17 -11.06 26.88 25.74
CA LEU A 17 -11.05 25.42 25.82
C LEU A 17 -11.83 24.77 24.65
N LEU A 18 -12.95 25.35 24.24
CA LEU A 18 -13.71 24.88 23.08
C LEU A 18 -12.90 25.03 21.78
N LEU A 19 -12.28 26.16 21.55
CA LEU A 19 -11.45 26.40 20.37
C LEU A 19 -10.22 25.47 20.37
N LEU A 20 -9.62 25.27 21.53
CA LEU A 20 -8.51 24.33 21.70
C LEU A 20 -8.92 22.90 21.36
N ALA A 21 -10.04 22.44 21.93
CA ALA A 21 -10.56 21.10 21.65
C ALA A 21 -10.90 20.91 20.16
N PHE A 22 -11.52 21.91 19.53
CA PHE A 22 -11.82 21.90 18.11
C PHE A 22 -10.55 21.84 17.25
N SER A 23 -9.53 22.66 17.59
CA SER A 23 -8.23 22.63 16.88
C SER A 23 -7.57 21.24 16.96
N TRP A 24 -7.54 20.63 18.15
CA TRP A 24 -6.99 19.29 18.31
C TRP A 24 -7.79 18.22 17.58
N ALA A 25 -9.13 18.34 17.54
CA ALA A 25 -9.98 17.44 16.77
C ALA A 25 -9.69 17.53 15.26
N LEU A 26 -9.52 18.75 14.73
CA LEU A 26 -9.14 18.95 13.32
C LEU A 26 -7.77 18.34 13.01
N VAL A 27 -6.78 18.56 13.86
CA VAL A 27 -5.44 17.98 13.68
C VAL A 27 -5.49 16.46 13.71
N ALA A 28 -6.22 15.87 14.65
CA ALA A 28 -6.40 14.42 14.72
C ALA A 28 -7.06 13.85 13.46
N CYS A 29 -8.14 14.50 12.99
CA CYS A 29 -8.82 14.13 11.75
C CYS A 29 -7.88 14.20 10.54
N PHE A 30 -7.10 15.29 10.43
CA PHE A 30 -6.13 15.49 9.37
C PHE A 30 -5.02 14.42 9.39
N ILE A 31 -4.49 14.09 10.57
CA ILE A 31 -3.48 13.03 10.75
C ILE A 31 -4.00 11.68 10.24
N VAL A 32 -5.22 11.30 10.66
CA VAL A 32 -5.84 10.02 10.23
C VAL A 32 -6.03 9.98 8.72
N PHE A 33 -6.53 11.08 8.14
CA PHE A 33 -6.73 11.19 6.70
C PHE A 33 -5.40 11.11 5.93
N GLN A 34 -4.40 11.85 6.37
CA GLN A 34 -3.08 11.91 5.73
C GLN A 34 -2.35 10.57 5.79
N TYR A 35 -2.44 9.89 6.95
CA TYR A 35 -1.85 8.56 7.12
C TYR A 35 -2.41 7.54 6.11
N GLY A 36 -3.73 7.52 5.91
CA GLY A 36 -4.37 6.64 4.94
C GLY A 36 -3.94 6.96 3.50
N ARG A 37 -3.94 8.24 3.13
CA ARG A 37 -3.54 8.69 1.79
C ARG A 37 -2.09 8.38 1.45
N GLU A 38 -1.18 8.61 2.39
CA GLU A 38 0.24 8.39 2.17
C GLU A 38 0.53 6.90 1.92
N LYS A 39 -0.07 6.01 2.71
CA LYS A 39 0.05 4.56 2.51
C LYS A 39 -0.45 4.13 1.13
N GLN A 40 -1.60 4.64 0.71
CA GLN A 40 -2.17 4.35 -0.60
C GLN A 40 -1.26 4.85 -1.72
N PHE A 41 -0.76 6.08 -1.63
CA PHE A 41 0.13 6.68 -2.63
C PHE A 41 1.47 5.91 -2.77
N LYS A 42 2.05 5.46 -1.65
CA LYS A 42 3.26 4.64 -1.69
C LYS A 42 3.00 3.27 -2.32
N ALA A 43 1.84 2.67 -2.05
CA ALA A 43 1.42 1.41 -2.68
C ALA A 43 1.22 1.57 -4.19
N GLU A 44 0.55 2.64 -4.63
CA GLU A 44 0.36 2.95 -6.05
C GLU A 44 1.68 3.21 -6.79
N ARG A 45 2.65 3.86 -6.13
CA ARG A 45 3.99 4.04 -6.70
C ARG A 45 4.73 2.72 -6.88
N LEU A 46 4.64 1.81 -5.92
CA LEU A 46 5.24 0.48 -6.04
C LEU A 46 4.55 -0.30 -7.15
N ASP A 47 3.22 -0.27 -7.19
CA ASP A 47 2.42 -0.90 -8.24
C ASP A 47 2.82 -0.39 -9.63
N THR A 48 2.92 0.92 -9.84
CA THR A 48 3.34 1.51 -11.12
C THR A 48 4.69 0.98 -11.61
N ARG A 49 5.65 0.77 -10.70
CA ARG A 49 6.96 0.18 -11.08
C ARG A 49 6.82 -1.28 -11.48
N LEU A 50 6.01 -2.05 -10.77
CA LEU A 50 5.77 -3.46 -11.09
C LEU A 50 4.95 -3.59 -12.38
N GLN A 51 3.99 -2.70 -12.63
CA GLN A 51 3.23 -2.67 -13.88
C GLN A 51 4.13 -2.40 -15.10
N LEU A 52 5.11 -1.51 -14.97
CA LEU A 52 6.08 -1.29 -16.04
C LEU A 52 6.90 -2.56 -16.37
N PHE A 53 7.26 -3.33 -15.34
CA PHE A 53 7.92 -4.62 -15.50
C PHE A 53 6.96 -5.62 -16.18
N ASN A 54 5.72 -5.74 -15.69
CA ASN A 54 4.70 -6.63 -16.22
C ASN A 54 4.40 -6.32 -17.70
N LEU A 55 4.26 -5.03 -18.07
CA LEU A 55 4.05 -4.58 -19.44
C LEU A 55 5.16 -5.05 -20.38
N ARG A 56 6.41 -4.78 -19.98
CA ARG A 56 7.58 -5.18 -20.78
C ARG A 56 7.69 -6.70 -20.96
N MET A 57 7.24 -7.45 -19.95
CA MET A 57 7.20 -8.91 -20.05
C MET A 57 6.08 -9.36 -20.99
N LEU A 58 4.89 -8.77 -20.91
CA LEU A 58 3.80 -9.05 -21.86
C LEU A 58 4.22 -8.76 -23.31
N ASP A 59 4.86 -7.61 -23.57
CA ASP A 59 5.40 -7.28 -24.89
C ASP A 59 6.40 -8.33 -25.37
N ALA A 60 7.35 -8.74 -24.52
CA ALA A 60 8.33 -9.76 -24.89
C ALA A 60 7.69 -11.13 -25.17
N LEU A 61 6.69 -11.52 -24.38
CA LEU A 61 5.93 -12.76 -24.61
C LEU A 61 5.15 -12.70 -25.93
N ALA A 62 4.58 -11.55 -26.28
CA ALA A 62 3.90 -11.34 -27.57
C ALA A 62 4.87 -11.41 -28.75
N ASP A 63 6.12 -10.98 -28.56
CA ASP A 63 7.21 -11.10 -29.54
C ASP A 63 7.82 -12.52 -29.62
N GLY A 64 7.34 -13.46 -28.80
CA GLY A 64 7.75 -14.87 -28.81
C GLY A 64 8.91 -15.22 -27.89
N ALA A 65 9.34 -14.33 -27.01
CA ALA A 65 10.32 -14.65 -25.97
C ALA A 65 9.70 -15.53 -24.86
N THR A 66 10.52 -16.34 -24.23
CA THR A 66 10.08 -17.10 -23.05
C THR A 66 10.18 -16.25 -21.76
N PRO A 67 9.39 -16.57 -20.72
CA PRO A 67 9.51 -15.90 -19.42
C PRO A 67 10.91 -15.98 -18.83
N GLU A 68 11.58 -17.13 -18.98
CA GLU A 68 12.92 -17.38 -18.50
C GLU A 68 13.96 -16.49 -19.20
N GLU A 69 13.87 -16.37 -20.53
CA GLU A 69 14.77 -15.51 -21.34
C GLU A 69 14.59 -14.05 -20.94
N PHE A 70 13.34 -13.60 -20.73
CA PHE A 70 13.06 -12.23 -20.33
C PHE A 70 13.67 -11.92 -18.94
N ILE A 71 13.53 -12.82 -17.95
CA ILE A 71 14.05 -12.62 -16.61
C ILE A 71 15.60 -12.67 -16.64
N ALA A 72 16.19 -13.63 -17.37
CA ALA A 72 17.65 -13.77 -17.45
C ALA A 72 18.34 -12.57 -18.13
N ALA A 73 17.65 -11.88 -19.06
CA ALA A 73 18.18 -10.75 -19.79
C ALA A 73 18.17 -9.42 -19.03
N ARG A 74 17.63 -9.37 -17.81
CA ARG A 74 17.38 -8.11 -17.09
C ARG A 74 17.81 -8.18 -15.63
N ASP A 75 18.33 -7.04 -15.14
CA ASP A 75 18.42 -6.79 -13.73
C ASP A 75 17.01 -6.66 -13.15
N GLU A 76 16.65 -7.54 -12.24
CA GLU A 76 15.35 -7.47 -11.55
C GLU A 76 15.25 -6.16 -10.75
N PRO A 77 14.13 -5.45 -10.82
CA PRO A 77 13.95 -4.20 -10.09
C PRO A 77 13.93 -4.40 -8.56
N PHE A 78 13.76 -5.66 -8.13
CA PHE A 78 13.76 -6.08 -6.72
C PHE A 78 14.40 -7.47 -6.63
N GLY A 79 15.41 -7.65 -5.79
CA GLY A 79 16.24 -8.89 -5.73
C GLY A 79 15.48 -10.18 -5.41
N ASP A 80 14.25 -10.09 -4.88
CA ASP A 80 13.38 -11.23 -4.57
C ASP A 80 12.04 -11.14 -5.31
N LEU A 81 12.05 -10.67 -6.56
CA LEU A 81 10.84 -10.54 -7.36
C LEU A 81 10.31 -11.91 -7.78
N ARG A 82 9.12 -12.25 -7.33
CA ARG A 82 8.38 -13.40 -7.85
C ARG A 82 7.57 -12.99 -9.07
N VAL A 83 7.69 -13.76 -10.13
CA VAL A 83 6.98 -13.55 -11.40
C VAL A 83 6.17 -14.79 -11.74
N THR A 84 4.90 -14.59 -12.06
CA THR A 84 3.96 -15.65 -12.43
C THR A 84 3.26 -15.27 -13.73
N VAL A 85 3.22 -16.18 -14.69
CA VAL A 85 2.41 -16.03 -15.92
C VAL A 85 1.18 -16.94 -15.82
N ILE A 86 0.01 -16.38 -16.14
CA ILE A 86 -1.29 -17.04 -16.00
C ILE A 86 -2.02 -16.96 -17.33
N ASP A 87 -2.56 -18.09 -17.80
CA ASP A 87 -3.34 -18.14 -19.03
C ASP A 87 -4.79 -17.64 -18.83
N ALA A 88 -5.53 -17.49 -19.92
CA ALA A 88 -6.94 -17.06 -19.91
C ALA A 88 -7.87 -17.99 -19.14
N ALA A 89 -7.47 -19.24 -18.90
CA ALA A 89 -8.20 -20.19 -18.09
C ALA A 89 -7.84 -20.10 -16.60
N GLY A 90 -6.91 -19.21 -16.22
CA GLY A 90 -6.44 -19.01 -14.83
C GLY A 90 -5.40 -20.03 -14.37
N ARG A 91 -4.83 -20.78 -15.30
CA ARG A 91 -3.76 -21.73 -14.99
C ARG A 91 -2.42 -21.04 -15.00
N VAL A 92 -1.59 -21.34 -14.02
CA VAL A 92 -0.20 -20.85 -13.98
C VAL A 92 0.61 -21.63 -15.01
N THR A 93 1.18 -20.92 -15.97
CA THR A 93 2.07 -21.47 -17.02
C THR A 93 3.53 -21.29 -16.69
N PHE A 94 3.87 -20.30 -15.85
CA PHE A 94 5.22 -20.03 -15.37
C PHE A 94 5.20 -19.44 -13.96
N ASP A 95 6.17 -19.81 -13.13
CA ASP A 95 6.44 -19.21 -11.81
C ASP A 95 7.93 -19.38 -11.48
N ASN A 96 8.67 -18.29 -11.35
CA ASN A 96 10.13 -18.33 -11.10
C ASN A 96 10.51 -18.76 -9.67
N SER A 97 9.56 -18.81 -8.74
CA SER A 97 9.84 -19.14 -7.34
C SER A 97 9.30 -20.51 -6.91
N ALA A 98 8.55 -21.19 -7.75
CA ALA A 98 7.93 -22.47 -7.43
C ALA A 98 8.72 -23.63 -8.05
N GLY A 99 9.04 -24.63 -7.24
CA GLY A 99 9.65 -25.87 -7.74
C GLY A 99 8.70 -26.75 -8.59
N SER A 100 7.36 -26.53 -8.45
CA SER A 100 6.32 -27.10 -9.28
C SER A 100 5.20 -26.07 -9.46
N LEU A 101 4.59 -26.03 -10.65
CA LEU A 101 3.50 -25.10 -10.92
C LEU A 101 2.27 -25.45 -10.07
N PRO A 102 1.58 -24.46 -9.47
CA PRO A 102 0.39 -24.71 -8.69
C PRO A 102 -0.75 -25.21 -9.59
N GLU A 103 -1.46 -26.24 -9.15
CA GLU A 103 -2.66 -26.78 -9.84
C GLU A 103 -3.91 -25.92 -9.63
N THR A 104 -3.88 -25.01 -8.64
CA THR A 104 -5.02 -24.17 -8.29
C THR A 104 -5.25 -23.08 -9.34
N ASN A 105 -6.54 -22.84 -9.67
CA ASN A 105 -6.93 -21.74 -10.54
C ASN A 105 -6.71 -20.38 -9.85
N HIS A 106 -6.22 -19.40 -10.58
CA HIS A 106 -5.87 -18.08 -10.06
C HIS A 106 -6.84 -16.96 -10.50
N LEU A 107 -7.93 -17.25 -11.19
CA LEU A 107 -8.91 -16.25 -11.64
C LEU A 107 -9.60 -15.52 -10.48
N ASP A 108 -9.74 -16.17 -9.34
CA ASP A 108 -10.37 -15.64 -8.12
C ASP A 108 -9.45 -14.72 -7.32
N ARG A 109 -8.17 -14.62 -7.68
CA ARG A 109 -7.21 -13.76 -7.00
C ARG A 109 -7.54 -12.28 -7.27
N PRO A 110 -7.68 -11.42 -6.24
CA PRO A 110 -8.15 -10.05 -6.42
C PRO A 110 -7.39 -9.25 -7.48
N GLU A 111 -6.05 -9.32 -7.45
CA GLU A 111 -5.19 -8.64 -8.42
C GLU A 111 -5.35 -9.18 -9.85
N VAL A 112 -5.60 -10.48 -10.00
CA VAL A 112 -5.81 -11.13 -11.32
C VAL A 112 -7.19 -10.79 -11.86
N ALA A 113 -8.23 -10.91 -11.05
CA ALA A 113 -9.60 -10.57 -11.42
C ALA A 113 -9.72 -9.09 -11.83
N GLU A 114 -9.05 -8.19 -11.09
CA GLU A 114 -9.00 -6.78 -11.43
C GLU A 114 -8.22 -6.51 -12.72
N ALA A 115 -7.07 -7.16 -12.92
CA ALA A 115 -6.28 -7.06 -14.15
C ALA A 115 -7.07 -7.52 -15.38
N LEU A 116 -7.80 -8.62 -15.29
CA LEU A 116 -8.66 -9.11 -16.38
C LEU A 116 -9.81 -8.15 -16.69
N ALA A 117 -10.36 -7.46 -15.68
CA ALA A 117 -11.48 -6.53 -15.83
C ALA A 117 -11.06 -5.14 -16.33
N ARG A 118 -9.86 -4.67 -15.94
CA ARG A 118 -9.42 -3.27 -16.10
C ARG A 118 -8.06 -3.12 -16.79
N GLY A 119 -7.40 -4.23 -17.13
CA GLY A 119 -6.04 -4.26 -17.66
C GLY A 119 -4.96 -4.33 -16.58
N THR A 120 -5.20 -3.80 -15.39
CA THR A 120 -4.27 -3.78 -14.25
C THR A 120 -4.97 -4.02 -12.93
N GLY A 121 -4.27 -4.59 -11.95
CA GLY A 121 -4.78 -4.79 -10.60
C GLY A 121 -3.65 -5.02 -9.60
N PHE A 122 -3.86 -4.66 -8.33
CA PHE A 122 -2.87 -4.91 -7.30
C PHE A 122 -3.48 -5.24 -5.93
N THR A 123 -2.71 -5.93 -5.11
CA THR A 123 -3.08 -6.25 -3.72
C THR A 123 -1.91 -5.96 -2.80
N ILE A 124 -2.10 -5.06 -1.82
CA ILE A 124 -1.01 -4.58 -0.95
C ILE A 124 -0.42 -5.69 -0.08
N ARG A 125 -1.25 -6.62 0.41
CA ARG A 125 -0.80 -7.70 1.27
C ARG A 125 -1.73 -8.89 1.16
N ARG A 126 -1.22 -9.99 0.61
CA ARG A 126 -1.93 -11.26 0.55
C ARG A 126 -0.98 -12.41 0.87
N HIS A 127 -1.48 -13.39 1.61
CA HIS A 127 -0.77 -14.63 1.90
C HIS A 127 -0.68 -15.52 0.66
N SER A 128 0.51 -16.09 0.42
CA SER A 128 0.74 -17.07 -0.63
C SER A 128 0.77 -18.48 -0.03
N GLU A 129 -0.12 -19.33 -0.46
CA GLU A 129 -0.19 -20.73 0.00
C GLU A 129 1.04 -21.55 -0.45
N SER A 130 1.61 -21.22 -1.61
CA SER A 130 2.74 -21.95 -2.18
C SER A 130 4.09 -21.65 -1.51
N THR A 131 4.26 -20.48 -0.90
CA THR A 131 5.51 -20.05 -0.26
C THR A 131 5.38 -19.79 1.23
N ASP A 132 4.14 -19.84 1.77
CA ASP A 132 3.80 -19.50 3.16
C ASP A 132 4.24 -18.08 3.59
N LEU A 133 4.35 -17.14 2.64
CA LEU A 133 4.76 -15.75 2.85
C LEU A 133 3.66 -14.79 2.44
N TYR A 134 3.72 -13.57 2.98
CA TYR A 134 2.91 -12.45 2.50
C TYR A 134 3.65 -11.70 1.39
N TYR A 135 2.88 -11.28 0.37
CA TYR A 135 3.40 -10.51 -0.76
C TYR A 135 2.55 -9.28 -1.05
N PHE A 136 3.20 -8.28 -1.62
CA PHE A 136 2.55 -7.26 -2.44
C PHE A 136 2.47 -7.80 -3.85
N TYR A 137 1.29 -7.84 -4.44
CA TYR A 137 1.05 -8.34 -5.79
C TYR A 137 0.65 -7.20 -6.72
N SER A 138 1.20 -7.21 -7.94
CA SER A 138 0.76 -6.39 -9.06
C SER A 138 0.55 -7.30 -10.26
N ALA A 139 -0.56 -7.11 -10.98
CA ALA A 139 -0.91 -7.91 -12.16
C ALA A 139 -1.28 -7.00 -13.33
N MET A 140 -0.95 -7.44 -14.53
CA MET A 140 -1.32 -6.80 -15.80
C MET A 140 -1.78 -7.85 -16.78
N SER A 141 -2.85 -7.54 -17.53
CA SER A 141 -3.43 -8.43 -18.50
C SER A 141 -3.40 -7.81 -19.89
N ASP A 142 -2.96 -8.60 -20.87
CA ASP A 142 -3.11 -8.32 -22.29
C ASP A 142 -3.39 -9.60 -23.07
N GLY A 143 -4.31 -9.54 -24.06
CA GLY A 143 -4.65 -10.69 -24.92
C GLY A 143 -5.11 -11.95 -24.19
N GLY A 144 -5.59 -11.84 -22.93
CA GLY A 144 -5.98 -12.97 -22.09
C GLY A 144 -4.82 -13.64 -21.33
N VAL A 145 -3.60 -13.16 -21.48
CA VAL A 145 -2.46 -13.54 -20.65
C VAL A 145 -2.33 -12.54 -19.52
N VAL A 146 -2.07 -13.04 -18.31
CA VAL A 146 -1.81 -12.19 -17.13
C VAL A 146 -0.38 -12.42 -16.67
N VAL A 147 0.40 -11.35 -16.61
CA VAL A 147 1.68 -11.32 -15.91
C VAL A 147 1.46 -10.74 -14.52
N ARG A 148 1.85 -11.48 -13.51
CA ARG A 148 1.76 -11.08 -12.12
C ARG A 148 3.14 -11.06 -11.49
N SER A 149 3.56 -9.91 -11.03
CA SER A 149 4.77 -9.73 -10.21
C SER A 149 4.40 -9.62 -8.73
N ALA A 150 5.28 -10.14 -7.86
CA ALA A 150 5.06 -10.11 -6.42
C ALA A 150 6.36 -9.83 -5.67
N VAL A 151 6.29 -8.91 -4.70
CA VAL A 151 7.41 -8.57 -3.82
C VAL A 151 7.09 -9.08 -2.42
N PRO A 152 8.00 -9.82 -1.76
CA PRO A 152 7.78 -10.28 -0.39
C PRO A 152 7.45 -9.11 0.54
N TYR A 153 6.38 -9.26 1.33
CA TYR A 153 5.98 -8.25 2.32
C TYR A 153 6.89 -8.33 3.55
N SER A 154 8.17 -8.03 3.34
CA SER A 154 9.22 -8.01 4.35
C SER A 154 9.06 -6.81 5.30
N ILE A 155 9.85 -6.79 6.36
CA ILE A 155 9.96 -5.64 7.28
C ILE A 155 10.35 -4.38 6.49
N THR A 156 11.31 -4.50 5.56
CA THR A 156 11.76 -3.39 4.71
C THR A 156 10.64 -2.84 3.83
N LEU A 157 9.86 -3.69 3.16
CA LEU A 157 8.72 -3.24 2.36
C LEU A 157 7.64 -2.58 3.23
N ARG A 158 7.38 -3.14 4.40
CA ARG A 158 6.45 -2.56 5.37
C ARG A 158 6.89 -1.18 5.84
N GLU A 159 8.19 -0.96 6.05
CA GLU A 159 8.76 0.35 6.40
C GLU A 159 8.66 1.34 5.25
N VAL A 160 8.95 0.93 4.01
CA VAL A 160 8.77 1.75 2.81
C VAL A 160 7.32 2.18 2.63
N LEU A 161 6.36 1.29 2.90
CA LEU A 161 4.92 1.58 2.81
C LEU A 161 4.37 2.30 4.06
N ALA A 162 5.14 2.40 5.15
CA ALA A 162 4.71 3.12 6.33
C ALA A 162 4.63 4.63 6.07
N ALA A 163 3.65 5.28 6.71
CA ALA A 163 3.54 6.74 6.66
C ALA A 163 4.70 7.41 7.38
N ASP A 164 5.06 8.60 6.90
CA ASP A 164 6.19 9.37 7.43
C ASP A 164 5.86 9.90 8.83
N ARG A 165 6.54 9.36 9.83
CA ARG A 165 6.28 9.69 11.24
C ARG A 165 6.81 11.07 11.62
N GLU A 166 7.79 11.59 10.90
CA GLU A 166 8.38 12.91 11.17
C GLU A 166 7.34 14.02 10.97
N PHE A 167 6.55 13.94 9.91
CA PHE A 167 5.46 14.87 9.67
C PHE A 167 4.41 14.87 10.79
N LEU A 168 4.09 13.69 11.36
CA LEU A 168 3.16 13.57 12.47
C LEU A 168 3.70 14.28 13.73
N TRP A 169 4.96 14.07 14.05
CA TRP A 169 5.62 14.72 15.19
C TRP A 169 5.70 16.23 15.01
N PHE A 170 6.00 16.70 13.78
CA PHE A 170 5.99 18.12 13.46
C PHE A 170 4.61 18.75 13.70
N MET A 171 3.53 18.15 13.17
CA MET A 171 2.17 18.64 13.36
C MET A 171 1.75 18.67 14.84
N LEU A 172 2.08 17.63 15.59
CA LEU A 172 1.82 17.60 17.03
C LEU A 172 2.60 18.69 17.78
N GLY A 173 3.87 18.89 17.45
CA GLY A 173 4.71 19.91 18.04
C GLY A 173 4.19 21.33 17.77
N VAL A 174 3.81 21.63 16.55
CA VAL A 174 3.22 22.93 16.17
C VAL A 174 1.90 23.18 16.92
N THR A 175 1.03 22.14 16.98
CA THR A 175 -0.27 22.27 17.67
C THR A 175 -0.07 22.51 19.18
N LEU A 176 0.89 21.82 19.79
CA LEU A 176 1.22 22.01 21.21
C LEU A 176 1.76 23.44 21.45
N LEU A 177 2.68 23.89 20.62
CA LEU A 177 3.26 25.24 20.73
C LEU A 177 2.18 26.32 20.61
N MET A 178 1.28 26.20 19.63
CA MET A 178 0.16 27.14 19.46
C MET A 178 -0.82 27.09 20.65
N SER A 179 -1.05 25.89 21.22
CA SER A 179 -1.89 25.73 22.40
C SER A 179 -1.30 26.44 23.61
N VAL A 180 0.01 26.32 23.85
CA VAL A 180 0.73 26.98 24.94
C VAL A 180 0.73 28.50 24.73
N ALA A 181 1.06 28.97 23.53
CA ALA A 181 1.05 30.41 23.19
C ALA A 181 -0.34 31.03 23.43
N GLY A 182 -1.41 30.35 23.00
CA GLY A 182 -2.77 30.83 23.21
C GLY A 182 -3.24 30.77 24.67
N TYR A 183 -2.63 29.96 25.53
CA TYR A 183 -2.91 29.95 26.95
C TYR A 183 -2.33 31.17 27.69
N PHE A 184 -1.17 31.67 27.23
CA PHE A 184 -0.48 32.81 27.84
C PHE A 184 -0.90 34.16 27.24
N ALA A 185 -1.55 34.19 26.09
CA ALA A 185 -2.13 35.38 25.45
C ALA A 185 -3.49 35.74 26.05
#